data_cfd8374d9b9437f6e0a6e1c7d7d6b6e2
#
_entry.id   cfd8374d9b9437f6e0a6e1c7d7d6b6e2
#
_cell.length_a   1.000
_cell.length_b   1.000
_cell.length_c   1.000
_cell.angle_alpha   90.00
_cell.angle_beta   90.00
_cell.angle_gamma   90.00
#
_symmetry.space_group_name_H-M   'P 1'
#
loop_
_entity.id
_entity.type
_entity.pdbx_description
1 polymer ?
#
loop_
_entity_poly.entity_id
_entity_poly.type
_entity_poly.pdbx_seq_one_letter_code
_entity_poly.pdbx_strand_id
1 'polypeptide(L)'
;ATEIHGITNDDIRSAPLTHAAIRQFAAWAGDDWLCAHNAGFDARVFGFEQARSGVDLPSTPFLCTLKLARKFIPESPDHKLETLCQHLDLEDGTHHRALADAVWCWQVLEECADRAETSSAAELLTHCGTPVTVPGFVPGPARMKPRLRPLTEAVRNGDEVTLLYGGDSGAPASLQVLPRLLYERHKKSYLEAECTRTGMLKTYLLDRIQKVVGERV
;
A
#
# COMPACT_ATOMS: atom_id res chain seq x y z
N ALA A 1 1.98 8.98 13.40
CA ALA A 1 2.65 7.80 12.81
C ALA A 1 3.90 7.47 13.60
N THR A 2 4.87 8.38 13.75
CA THR A 2 6.14 8.16 14.47
C THR A 2 5.95 7.66 15.92
N GLU A 3 4.93 8.16 16.62
CA GLU A 3 4.57 7.71 17.97
C GLU A 3 4.16 6.23 18.04
N ILE A 4 3.73 5.65 16.91
CA ILE A 4 3.29 4.25 16.83
C ILE A 4 4.44 3.33 16.45
N HIS A 5 5.16 3.64 15.35
CA HIS A 5 6.20 2.76 14.80
C HIS A 5 7.64 3.16 15.16
N GLY A 6 7.83 4.31 15.82
CA GLY A 6 9.14 4.80 16.25
C GLY A 6 10.10 5.21 15.13
N ILE A 7 9.70 5.15 13.86
CA ILE A 7 10.56 5.49 12.73
C ILE A 7 10.67 7.01 12.60
N THR A 8 11.89 7.52 12.68
CA THR A 8 12.21 8.95 12.59
C THR A 8 12.70 9.34 11.20
N ASN A 9 12.81 10.65 10.95
CA ASN A 9 13.39 11.15 9.70
C ASN A 9 14.87 10.75 9.54
N ASP A 10 15.58 10.51 10.62
CA ASP A 10 16.98 10.06 10.59
C ASP A 10 17.08 8.61 10.15
N ASP A 11 16.17 7.75 10.61
CA ASP A 11 16.10 6.34 10.20
C ASP A 11 15.89 6.17 8.69
N ILE A 12 15.11 7.05 8.08
CA ILE A 12 14.80 6.97 6.64
C ILE A 12 15.79 7.71 5.74
N ARG A 13 16.72 8.49 6.31
CA ARG A 13 17.66 9.31 5.53
C ARG A 13 18.55 8.49 4.60
N SER A 14 18.97 7.31 5.02
CA SER A 14 19.79 6.35 4.26
C SER A 14 18.98 5.20 3.65
N ALA A 15 17.66 5.19 3.85
CA ALA A 15 16.81 4.15 3.31
C ALA A 15 16.72 4.24 1.78
N PRO A 16 16.57 3.12 1.08
CA PRO A 16 16.34 3.14 -0.36
C PRO A 16 15.04 3.87 -0.70
N LEU A 17 15.00 4.50 -1.86
CA LEU A 17 13.76 5.05 -2.37
C LEU A 17 12.73 3.94 -2.60
N THR A 18 11.44 4.25 -2.42
CA THR A 18 10.35 3.26 -2.48
C THR A 18 10.41 2.38 -3.73
N HIS A 19 10.63 2.98 -4.91
CA HIS A 19 10.72 2.21 -6.16
C HIS A 19 11.89 1.21 -6.19
N ALA A 20 13.01 1.54 -5.52
CA ALA A 20 14.16 0.63 -5.42
C ALA A 20 13.85 -0.51 -4.45
N ALA A 21 13.23 -0.21 -3.30
CA ALA A 21 12.81 -1.21 -2.33
C ALA A 21 11.78 -2.19 -2.93
N ILE A 22 10.78 -1.67 -3.65
CA ILE A 22 9.77 -2.48 -4.33
C ILE A 22 10.40 -3.39 -5.40
N ARG A 23 11.36 -2.89 -6.16
CA ARG A 23 12.10 -3.71 -7.15
C ARG A 23 12.90 -4.83 -6.50
N GLN A 24 13.59 -4.54 -5.39
CA GLN A 24 14.32 -5.55 -4.63
C GLN A 24 13.37 -6.60 -4.05
N PHE A 25 12.25 -6.16 -3.49
CA PHE A 25 11.21 -7.07 -2.99
C PHE A 25 10.66 -7.97 -4.11
N ALA A 26 10.30 -7.41 -5.28
CA ALA A 26 9.79 -8.18 -6.40
C ALA A 26 10.80 -9.23 -6.88
N ALA A 27 12.09 -8.84 -6.97
CA ALA A 27 13.15 -9.76 -7.37
C ALA A 27 13.41 -10.88 -6.35
N TRP A 28 13.24 -10.56 -5.04
CA TRP A 28 13.40 -11.53 -3.96
C TRP A 28 12.21 -12.48 -3.85
N ALA A 29 10.99 -11.96 -3.95
CA ALA A 29 9.76 -12.73 -3.80
C ALA A 29 9.49 -13.63 -5.03
N GLY A 30 9.90 -13.21 -6.23
CA GLY A 30 9.63 -13.96 -7.46
C GLY A 30 8.16 -14.32 -7.60
N ASP A 31 7.87 -15.60 -7.79
CA ASP A 31 6.50 -16.15 -7.87
C ASP A 31 6.05 -16.85 -6.57
N ASP A 32 6.75 -16.62 -5.47
CA ASP A 32 6.40 -17.21 -4.19
C ASP A 32 5.06 -16.68 -3.66
N TRP A 33 4.43 -17.48 -2.83
CA TRP A 33 3.20 -17.09 -2.16
C TRP A 33 3.51 -16.09 -1.05
N LEU A 34 2.70 -15.04 -0.99
CA LEU A 34 2.81 -14.03 0.04
C LEU A 34 1.87 -14.34 1.20
N CYS A 35 2.32 -14.01 2.40
CA CYS A 35 1.53 -14.10 3.61
C CYS A 35 1.43 -12.72 4.27
N ALA A 36 0.25 -12.35 4.76
CA ALA A 36 0.06 -11.10 5.48
C ALA A 36 -1.11 -11.20 6.48
N HIS A 37 -1.02 -10.44 7.57
CA HIS A 37 -2.11 -10.28 8.51
C HIS A 37 -3.04 -9.14 8.07
N ASN A 38 -4.28 -9.47 7.67
CA ASN A 38 -5.18 -8.57 6.96
C ASN A 38 -4.69 -8.22 5.54
N ALA A 39 -4.35 -9.25 4.78
CA ALA A 39 -3.70 -9.20 3.46
C ALA A 39 -4.30 -8.17 2.46
N GLY A 40 -5.58 -7.81 2.59
CA GLY A 40 -6.19 -6.77 1.76
C GLY A 40 -5.58 -5.37 1.95
N PHE A 41 -4.95 -5.12 3.12
CA PHE A 41 -4.22 -3.88 3.35
C PHE A 41 -2.90 -3.89 2.56
N ASP A 42 -2.11 -4.94 2.70
CA ASP A 42 -0.80 -5.09 2.06
C ASP A 42 -0.93 -5.14 0.53
N ALA A 43 -1.88 -5.93 0.03
CA ALA A 43 -2.16 -6.02 -1.40
C ALA A 43 -2.55 -4.64 -1.99
N ARG A 44 -3.25 -3.79 -1.23
CA ARG A 44 -3.58 -2.43 -1.65
C ARG A 44 -2.33 -1.54 -1.70
N VAL A 45 -1.49 -1.59 -0.67
CA VAL A 45 -0.23 -0.84 -0.66
C VAL A 45 0.61 -1.23 -1.87
N PHE A 46 0.81 -2.53 -2.08
CA PHE A 46 1.56 -3.05 -3.23
C PHE A 46 0.93 -2.67 -4.58
N GLY A 47 -0.39 -2.73 -4.71
CA GLY A 47 -1.06 -2.34 -5.95
C GLY A 47 -0.83 -0.87 -6.31
N PHE A 48 -0.84 0.03 -5.32
CA PHE A 48 -0.51 1.44 -5.53
C PHE A 48 0.98 1.65 -5.83
N GLU A 49 1.88 0.92 -5.17
CA GLU A 49 3.31 1.01 -5.44
C GLU A 49 3.66 0.45 -6.82
N GLN A 50 3.02 -0.63 -7.26
CA GLN A 50 3.13 -1.12 -8.63
C GLN A 50 2.71 -0.04 -9.65
N ALA A 51 1.58 0.61 -9.40
CA ALA A 51 1.09 1.67 -10.29
C ALA A 51 2.03 2.90 -10.35
N ARG A 52 2.71 3.24 -9.23
CA ARG A 52 3.65 4.37 -9.17
C ARG A 52 5.01 4.04 -9.78
N SER A 53 5.51 2.84 -9.53
CA SER A 53 6.88 2.43 -9.90
C SER A 53 6.96 1.78 -11.27
N GLY A 54 5.84 1.25 -11.80
CA GLY A 54 5.83 0.41 -12.98
C GLY A 54 6.54 -0.95 -12.79
N VAL A 55 6.83 -1.34 -11.54
CA VAL A 55 7.46 -2.62 -11.22
C VAL A 55 6.37 -3.66 -11.02
N ASP A 56 6.41 -4.74 -11.79
CA ASP A 56 5.50 -5.86 -11.61
C ASP A 56 5.80 -6.57 -10.28
N LEU A 57 4.76 -6.78 -9.49
CA LEU A 57 4.80 -7.48 -8.21
C LEU A 57 4.17 -8.87 -8.35
N PRO A 58 4.47 -9.82 -7.44
CA PRO A 58 3.88 -11.15 -7.48
C PRO A 58 2.36 -11.11 -7.65
N SER A 59 1.84 -11.89 -8.58
CA SER A 59 0.40 -12.01 -8.84
C SER A 59 -0.23 -13.15 -8.08
N THR A 60 0.56 -13.94 -7.36
CA THR A 60 0.11 -15.04 -6.50
C THR A 60 -0.83 -14.51 -5.42
N PRO A 61 -1.81 -15.31 -4.99
CA PRO A 61 -2.72 -14.91 -3.93
C PRO A 61 -2.01 -14.88 -2.57
N PHE A 62 -2.46 -13.96 -1.71
CA PHE A 62 -2.00 -13.91 -0.33
C PHE A 62 -2.70 -14.97 0.54
N LEU A 63 -1.93 -15.62 1.40
CA LEU A 63 -2.45 -16.28 2.59
C LEU A 63 -2.74 -15.20 3.65
N CYS A 64 -3.99 -15.09 4.06
CA CYS A 64 -4.42 -14.07 5.01
C CYS A 64 -4.54 -14.66 6.42
N THR A 65 -3.55 -14.45 7.28
CA THR A 65 -3.53 -15.02 8.63
C THR A 65 -4.67 -14.51 9.51
N LEU A 66 -5.19 -13.32 9.29
CA LEU A 66 -6.41 -12.85 9.97
C LEU A 66 -7.63 -13.74 9.68
N LYS A 67 -7.79 -14.15 8.41
CA LYS A 67 -8.91 -15.03 8.02
C LYS A 67 -8.72 -16.45 8.52
N LEU A 68 -7.49 -16.95 8.44
CA LEU A 68 -7.12 -18.28 8.96
C LEU A 68 -7.28 -18.34 10.47
N ALA A 69 -6.77 -17.35 11.21
CA ALA A 69 -6.89 -17.29 12.66
C ALA A 69 -8.35 -17.26 13.13
N ARG A 70 -9.21 -16.50 12.45
CA ARG A 70 -10.67 -16.50 12.75
C ARG A 70 -11.31 -17.87 12.62
N LYS A 71 -10.76 -18.74 11.78
CA LYS A 71 -11.28 -20.11 11.58
C LYS A 71 -10.64 -21.11 12.54
N PHE A 72 -9.32 -21.06 12.69
CA PHE A 72 -8.54 -22.09 13.35
C PHE A 72 -8.13 -21.74 14.78
N ILE A 73 -8.25 -20.47 15.20
CA ILE A 73 -7.95 -19.98 16.55
C ILE A 73 -9.16 -19.19 17.09
N PRO A 74 -10.38 -19.78 17.08
CA PRO A 74 -11.60 -19.06 17.47
C PRO A 74 -11.61 -18.65 18.95
N GLU A 75 -10.77 -19.25 19.78
CA GLU A 75 -10.63 -18.97 21.22
C GLU A 75 -9.88 -17.67 21.51
N SER A 76 -9.22 -17.05 20.53
CA SER A 76 -8.56 -15.76 20.73
C SER A 76 -9.58 -14.65 21.02
N PRO A 77 -9.33 -13.76 22.01
CA PRO A 77 -10.25 -12.68 22.40
C PRO A 77 -10.60 -11.73 21.24
N ASP A 78 -9.63 -11.43 20.42
CA ASP A 78 -9.78 -10.82 19.11
C ASP A 78 -8.70 -11.40 18.17
N HIS A 79 -8.72 -11.01 16.92
CA HIS A 79 -7.78 -11.56 15.94
C HIS A 79 -6.82 -10.48 15.41
N LYS A 80 -6.47 -9.50 16.24
CA LYS A 80 -5.33 -8.62 15.96
C LYS A 80 -4.04 -9.40 16.11
N LEU A 81 -3.01 -9.05 15.34
CA LEU A 81 -1.73 -9.77 15.39
C LEU A 81 -1.14 -9.77 16.80
N GLU A 82 -1.13 -8.62 17.46
CA GLU A 82 -0.66 -8.47 18.84
C GLU A 82 -1.40 -9.40 19.83
N THR A 83 -2.72 -9.47 19.74
CA THR A 83 -3.53 -10.32 20.61
C THR A 83 -3.27 -11.80 20.35
N LEU A 84 -3.12 -12.18 19.06
CA LEU A 84 -2.75 -13.55 18.69
C LEU A 84 -1.38 -13.93 19.22
N CYS A 85 -0.39 -13.03 19.14
CA CYS A 85 0.95 -13.27 19.69
C CYS A 85 0.90 -13.56 21.20
N GLN A 86 0.15 -12.75 21.94
CA GLN A 86 -0.03 -12.94 23.39
C GLN A 86 -0.80 -14.23 23.70
N HIS A 87 -1.85 -14.53 22.94
CA HIS A 87 -2.68 -15.71 23.13
C HIS A 87 -1.92 -17.03 22.86
N LEU A 88 -1.02 -17.01 21.89
CA LEU A 88 -0.23 -18.16 21.46
C LEU A 88 1.15 -18.20 22.13
N ASP A 89 1.45 -17.28 23.05
CA ASP A 89 2.75 -17.18 23.74
C ASP A 89 3.94 -17.16 22.76
N LEU A 90 3.79 -16.39 21.66
CA LEU A 90 4.84 -16.24 20.67
C LEU A 90 5.97 -15.36 21.22
N GLU A 91 7.18 -15.59 20.73
CA GLU A 91 8.37 -14.87 21.21
C GLU A 91 8.21 -13.35 21.16
N ASP A 92 8.68 -12.67 22.22
CA ASP A 92 8.63 -11.22 22.35
C ASP A 92 9.43 -10.52 21.24
N GLY A 93 8.72 -9.71 20.46
CA GLY A 93 9.29 -8.78 19.49
C GLY A 93 8.87 -7.34 19.81
N THR A 94 9.54 -6.37 19.22
CA THR A 94 9.09 -4.97 19.31
C THR A 94 7.92 -4.76 18.36
N HIS A 95 6.72 -4.58 18.89
CA HIS A 95 5.52 -4.27 18.13
C HIS A 95 5.72 -3.07 17.19
N HIS A 96 5.01 -3.06 16.05
CA HIS A 96 5.09 -2.03 15.02
C HIS A 96 6.47 -1.88 14.35
N ARG A 97 7.29 -2.95 14.40
CA ARG A 97 8.50 -3.08 13.59
C ARG A 97 8.24 -4.15 12.53
N ALA A 98 8.34 -3.78 11.27
CA ALA A 98 7.91 -4.60 10.13
C ALA A 98 8.47 -6.03 10.13
N LEU A 99 9.72 -6.23 10.58
CA LEU A 99 10.32 -7.56 10.67
C LEU A 99 9.65 -8.41 11.76
N ALA A 100 9.44 -7.84 12.95
CA ALA A 100 8.77 -8.55 14.05
C ALA A 100 7.34 -8.93 13.65
N ASP A 101 6.59 -7.98 13.09
CA ASP A 101 5.21 -8.22 12.61
C ASP A 101 5.18 -9.31 11.51
N ALA A 102 6.18 -9.35 10.63
CA ALA A 102 6.30 -10.39 9.61
C ALA A 102 6.60 -11.78 10.20
N VAL A 103 7.50 -11.85 11.20
CA VAL A 103 7.80 -13.10 11.91
C VAL A 103 6.56 -13.62 12.64
N TRP A 104 5.86 -12.77 13.37
CA TRP A 104 4.62 -13.15 14.05
C TRP A 104 3.52 -13.59 13.07
N CYS A 105 3.39 -12.88 11.94
CA CYS A 105 2.46 -13.28 10.89
C CYS A 105 2.76 -14.69 10.38
N TRP A 106 4.05 -15.02 10.22
CA TRP A 106 4.48 -16.35 9.82
C TRP A 106 4.18 -17.41 10.91
N GLN A 107 4.49 -17.14 12.18
CA GLN A 107 4.19 -18.05 13.28
C GLN A 107 2.68 -18.32 13.44
N VAL A 108 1.85 -17.29 13.27
CA VAL A 108 0.38 -17.45 13.22
C VAL A 108 -0.05 -18.30 12.01
N LEU A 109 0.64 -18.19 10.87
CA LEU A 109 0.37 -19.06 9.72
C LEU A 109 0.70 -20.52 10.02
N GLU A 110 1.86 -20.79 10.64
CA GLU A 110 2.29 -22.14 11.04
C GLU A 110 1.28 -22.75 12.01
N GLU A 111 0.87 -22.04 13.05
CA GLU A 111 -0.16 -22.50 14.00
C GLU A 111 -1.49 -22.81 13.30
N CYS A 112 -1.91 -21.97 12.35
CA CYS A 112 -3.12 -22.24 11.57
C CYS A 112 -2.97 -23.48 10.68
N ALA A 113 -1.79 -23.71 10.11
CA ALA A 113 -1.50 -24.88 9.29
C ALA A 113 -1.51 -26.18 10.13
N ASP A 114 -0.91 -26.15 11.31
CA ASP A 114 -0.91 -27.28 12.25
C ASP A 114 -2.33 -27.65 12.68
N ARG A 115 -3.15 -26.66 13.05
CA ARG A 115 -4.57 -26.88 13.41
C ARG A 115 -5.45 -27.33 12.24
N ALA A 116 -5.07 -26.95 11.02
CA ALA A 116 -5.72 -27.39 9.80
C ALA A 116 -5.23 -28.78 9.34
N GLU A 117 -4.21 -29.34 10.01
CA GLU A 117 -3.54 -30.61 9.66
C GLU A 117 -3.04 -30.62 8.20
N THR A 118 -2.52 -29.48 7.72
CA THR A 118 -2.04 -29.34 6.34
C THR A 118 -0.75 -28.52 6.25
N SER A 119 0.14 -28.92 5.32
CA SER A 119 1.30 -28.12 4.92
C SER A 119 1.11 -27.46 3.54
N SER A 120 -0.07 -27.58 2.94
CA SER A 120 -0.36 -27.08 1.60
C SER A 120 -0.88 -25.64 1.64
N ALA A 121 -0.11 -24.69 1.07
CA ALA A 121 -0.54 -23.31 0.90
C ALA A 121 -1.84 -23.20 0.08
N ALA A 122 -2.00 -24.05 -0.95
CA ALA A 122 -3.21 -24.08 -1.78
C ALA A 122 -4.45 -24.53 -0.96
N GLU A 123 -4.28 -25.44 -0.04
CA GLU A 123 -5.34 -25.90 0.84
C GLU A 123 -5.70 -24.82 1.86
N LEU A 124 -4.72 -24.18 2.50
CA LEU A 124 -4.93 -23.04 3.38
C LEU A 124 -5.65 -21.89 2.68
N LEU A 125 -5.35 -21.64 1.41
CA LEU A 125 -6.01 -20.59 0.65
C LEU A 125 -7.52 -20.82 0.53
N THR A 126 -7.99 -22.05 0.45
CA THR A 126 -9.43 -22.36 0.39
C THR A 126 -10.17 -21.83 1.61
N HIS A 127 -9.48 -21.69 2.74
CA HIS A 127 -10.04 -21.15 3.99
C HIS A 127 -9.96 -19.62 4.07
N CYS A 128 -9.22 -18.97 3.17
CA CYS A 128 -9.16 -17.52 3.08
C CYS A 128 -10.35 -16.90 2.33
N GLY A 129 -11.25 -17.70 1.74
CA GLY A 129 -12.38 -17.22 0.93
C GLY A 129 -11.90 -16.57 -0.38
N THR A 130 -12.48 -15.41 -0.75
CA THR A 130 -12.07 -14.74 -1.99
C THR A 130 -10.57 -14.42 -1.97
N PRO A 131 -9.81 -14.88 -2.99
CA PRO A 131 -8.38 -14.63 -3.08
C PRO A 131 -8.06 -13.14 -3.11
N VAL A 132 -7.03 -12.76 -2.40
CA VAL A 132 -6.47 -11.40 -2.38
C VAL A 132 -5.18 -11.42 -3.18
N THR A 133 -5.09 -10.62 -4.24
CA THR A 133 -3.90 -10.53 -5.10
C THR A 133 -3.51 -9.07 -5.31
N VAL A 134 -2.23 -8.78 -5.58
CA VAL A 134 -1.79 -7.41 -5.90
C VAL A 134 -2.52 -6.84 -7.12
N PRO A 135 -2.65 -7.56 -8.25
CA PRO A 135 -3.37 -7.05 -9.43
C PRO A 135 -4.82 -6.62 -9.15
N GLY A 136 -5.48 -7.27 -8.19
CA GLY A 136 -6.85 -6.90 -7.79
C GLY A 136 -6.97 -5.52 -7.14
N PHE A 137 -5.84 -4.92 -6.73
CA PHE A 137 -5.78 -3.62 -6.07
C PHE A 137 -4.99 -2.56 -6.85
N VAL A 138 -4.45 -2.90 -8.01
CA VAL A 138 -3.84 -1.89 -8.89
C VAL A 138 -4.94 -0.91 -9.34
N PRO A 139 -4.79 0.39 -9.05
CA PRO A 139 -5.80 1.36 -9.40
C PRO A 139 -5.92 1.53 -10.91
N GLY A 140 -7.14 1.65 -11.41
CA GLY A 140 -7.40 1.90 -12.81
C GLY A 140 -6.94 3.30 -13.26
N PRO A 141 -6.82 3.52 -14.58
CA PRO A 141 -6.40 4.81 -15.12
C PRO A 141 -7.44 5.91 -14.83
N ALA A 142 -6.97 7.11 -14.49
CA ALA A 142 -7.85 8.26 -14.25
C ALA A 142 -8.62 8.66 -15.51
N ARG A 143 -9.90 9.00 -15.35
CA ARG A 143 -10.66 9.70 -16.39
C ARG A 143 -10.36 11.18 -16.32
N MET A 144 -9.84 11.73 -17.41
CA MET A 144 -9.36 13.11 -17.42
C MET A 144 -10.10 14.01 -18.39
N LYS A 145 -10.44 15.20 -17.92
CA LYS A 145 -10.90 16.29 -18.79
C LYS A 145 -9.73 16.80 -19.64
N PRO A 146 -9.97 17.25 -20.91
CA PRO A 146 -8.89 17.69 -21.80
C PRO A 146 -7.95 18.75 -21.18
N ARG A 147 -8.48 19.65 -20.36
CA ARG A 147 -7.72 20.70 -19.69
C ARG A 147 -6.67 20.19 -18.67
N LEU A 148 -6.79 18.93 -18.24
CA LEU A 148 -5.90 18.30 -17.27
C LEU A 148 -4.85 17.39 -17.92
N ARG A 149 -4.85 17.26 -19.25
CA ARG A 149 -3.84 16.47 -20.00
C ARG A 149 -2.39 16.81 -19.64
N PRO A 150 -2.02 18.07 -19.35
CA PRO A 150 -0.65 18.37 -18.92
C PRO A 150 -0.19 17.56 -17.70
N LEU A 151 -1.09 17.11 -16.83
CA LEU A 151 -0.74 16.25 -15.71
C LEU A 151 -0.19 14.88 -16.14
N THR A 152 -0.66 14.34 -17.27
CA THR A 152 -0.13 13.06 -17.79
C THR A 152 1.33 13.20 -18.22
N GLU A 153 1.67 14.31 -18.86
CA GLU A 153 3.04 14.60 -19.27
C GLU A 153 3.92 14.85 -18.06
N ALA A 154 3.44 15.65 -17.11
CA ALA A 154 4.15 15.93 -15.87
C ALA A 154 4.43 14.66 -15.03
N VAL A 155 3.46 13.72 -14.93
CA VAL A 155 3.70 12.41 -14.27
C VAL A 155 4.77 11.60 -15.00
N ARG A 156 4.72 11.60 -16.35
CA ARG A 156 5.65 10.82 -17.16
C ARG A 156 7.08 11.36 -17.07
N ASN A 157 7.21 12.68 -17.10
CA ASN A 157 8.51 13.36 -17.14
C ASN A 157 9.10 13.61 -15.74
N GLY A 158 8.27 13.55 -14.69
CA GLY A 158 8.66 13.99 -13.35
C GLY A 158 8.75 15.52 -13.23
N ASP A 159 7.90 16.24 -13.97
CA ASP A 159 7.90 17.71 -13.97
C ASP A 159 7.05 18.26 -12.83
N GLU A 160 7.50 19.36 -12.22
CA GLU A 160 6.69 20.11 -11.27
C GLU A 160 5.61 20.90 -12.00
N VAL A 161 4.46 21.05 -11.34
CA VAL A 161 3.34 21.85 -11.85
C VAL A 161 2.70 22.67 -10.75
N THR A 162 2.11 23.79 -11.15
CA THR A 162 1.26 24.59 -10.28
C THR A 162 -0.21 24.22 -10.54
N LEU A 163 -0.91 23.76 -9.49
CA LEU A 163 -2.34 23.48 -9.51
C LEU A 163 -3.11 24.68 -8.94
N LEU A 164 -4.14 25.14 -9.65
CA LEU A 164 -5.19 25.94 -9.07
C LEU A 164 -6.26 24.99 -8.54
N TYR A 165 -6.31 24.79 -7.23
CA TYR A 165 -7.15 23.79 -6.58
C TYR A 165 -8.29 24.42 -5.80
N GLY A 166 -9.54 24.14 -6.16
CA GLY A 166 -10.72 24.65 -5.47
C GLY A 166 -10.99 23.92 -4.17
N GLY A 167 -11.04 24.63 -3.05
CA GLY A 167 -11.46 24.10 -1.74
C GLY A 167 -12.98 23.98 -1.61
N ASP A 168 -13.45 23.33 -0.53
CA ASP A 168 -14.89 23.16 -0.26
C ASP A 168 -15.59 24.47 0.15
N SER A 169 -14.85 25.51 0.59
CA SER A 169 -15.41 26.71 1.21
C SER A 169 -14.58 27.98 1.05
N GLY A 170 -13.78 28.10 -0.01
CA GLY A 170 -12.90 29.27 -0.15
C GLY A 170 -12.40 29.54 -1.56
N ALA A 171 -11.62 30.60 -1.71
CA ALA A 171 -10.92 30.91 -2.95
C ALA A 171 -9.97 29.76 -3.32
N PRO A 172 -9.78 29.46 -4.63
CA PRO A 172 -8.86 28.41 -5.05
C PRO A 172 -7.44 28.67 -4.55
N ALA A 173 -6.79 27.63 -4.05
CA ALA A 173 -5.40 27.69 -3.62
C ALA A 173 -4.46 27.38 -4.80
N SER A 174 -3.34 28.11 -4.88
CA SER A 174 -2.24 27.81 -5.79
C SER A 174 -1.26 26.85 -5.08
N LEU A 175 -1.05 25.67 -5.65
CA LEU A 175 -0.26 24.60 -5.05
C LEU A 175 0.83 24.16 -6.02
N GLN A 176 2.08 24.25 -5.62
CA GLN A 176 3.20 23.65 -6.34
C GLN A 176 3.36 22.20 -5.92
N VAL A 177 3.32 21.29 -6.87
CA VAL A 177 3.34 19.86 -6.62
C VAL A 177 4.13 19.13 -7.70
N LEU A 178 4.70 17.99 -7.32
CA LEU A 178 5.30 17.02 -8.21
C LEU A 178 4.33 15.85 -8.39
N PRO A 179 3.63 15.74 -9.53
CA PRO A 179 2.70 14.67 -9.84
C PRO A 179 3.37 13.30 -9.81
N ARG A 180 2.72 12.31 -9.17
CA ARG A 180 3.26 10.94 -9.05
C ARG A 180 2.37 9.89 -9.68
N LEU A 181 1.05 9.98 -9.50
CA LEU A 181 0.11 8.99 -10.00
C LEU A 181 -1.24 9.62 -10.31
N LEU A 182 -1.81 9.25 -11.46
CA LEU A 182 -3.18 9.56 -11.86
C LEU A 182 -4.00 8.27 -11.88
N TYR A 183 -5.07 8.21 -11.09
CA TYR A 183 -5.85 6.97 -10.94
C TYR A 183 -7.34 7.21 -10.72
N GLU A 184 -8.15 6.17 -10.98
CA GLU A 184 -9.56 6.13 -10.65
C GLU A 184 -9.80 5.24 -9.42
N ARG A 185 -10.62 5.73 -8.49
CA ARG A 185 -11.13 4.96 -7.35
C ARG A 185 -12.57 5.35 -7.06
N HIS A 186 -13.46 4.36 -6.91
CA HIS A 186 -14.89 4.57 -6.67
C HIS A 186 -15.53 5.57 -7.65
N LYS A 187 -15.24 5.42 -8.95
CA LYS A 187 -15.71 6.29 -10.05
C LYS A 187 -15.28 7.75 -9.93
N LYS A 188 -14.31 8.06 -9.09
CA LYS A 188 -13.69 9.38 -8.97
C LYS A 188 -12.24 9.29 -9.39
N SER A 189 -11.76 10.33 -10.07
CA SER A 189 -10.37 10.40 -10.54
C SER A 189 -9.54 11.30 -9.63
N TYR A 190 -8.34 10.84 -9.32
CA TYR A 190 -7.44 11.45 -8.36
C TYR A 190 -6.06 11.66 -8.97
N LEU A 191 -5.38 12.66 -8.44
CA LEU A 191 -3.94 12.87 -8.58
C LEU A 191 -3.29 12.65 -7.21
N GLU A 192 -2.33 11.77 -7.12
CA GLU A 192 -1.33 11.82 -6.05
C GLU A 192 -0.16 12.68 -6.48
N ALA A 193 0.23 13.59 -5.64
CA ALA A 193 1.35 14.47 -5.88
C ALA A 193 2.07 14.83 -4.57
N GLU A 194 3.36 14.97 -4.68
CA GLU A 194 4.20 15.46 -3.60
C GLU A 194 4.15 16.99 -3.53
N CYS A 195 3.87 17.53 -2.36
CA CYS A 195 3.91 18.97 -2.16
C CYS A 195 5.37 19.43 -2.10
N THR A 196 5.81 20.27 -3.05
CA THR A 196 7.21 20.70 -3.15
C THR A 196 7.69 21.44 -1.90
N ARG A 197 6.77 22.11 -1.19
CA ARG A 197 7.09 22.85 0.04
C ARG A 197 7.33 21.93 1.25
N THR A 198 6.63 20.79 1.34
CA THR A 198 6.65 19.94 2.55
C THR A 198 7.19 18.54 2.31
N GLY A 199 7.43 18.15 1.05
CA GLY A 199 7.78 16.78 0.67
C GLY A 199 6.68 15.73 0.92
N MET A 200 5.50 16.16 1.39
CA MET A 200 4.42 15.23 1.73
C MET A 200 3.62 14.83 0.49
N LEU A 201 3.41 13.53 0.34
CA LEU A 201 2.49 12.97 -0.66
C LEU A 201 1.05 13.28 -0.25
N LYS A 202 0.28 13.88 -1.15
CA LYS A 202 -1.12 14.25 -0.96
C LYS A 202 -1.97 13.79 -2.14
N THR A 203 -3.26 13.55 -1.86
CA THR A 203 -4.23 13.15 -2.86
C THR A 203 -5.16 14.32 -3.19
N TYR A 204 -5.32 14.61 -4.48
CA TYR A 204 -6.15 15.68 -5.01
C TYR A 204 -7.25 15.09 -5.90
N LEU A 205 -8.50 15.50 -5.69
CA LEU A 205 -9.61 15.13 -6.56
C LEU A 205 -9.51 15.91 -7.88
N LEU A 206 -9.45 15.23 -9.04
CA LEU A 206 -9.25 15.89 -10.34
C LEU A 206 -10.36 16.91 -10.66
N ASP A 207 -11.59 16.65 -10.24
CA ASP A 207 -12.71 17.56 -10.48
C ASP A 207 -12.55 18.93 -9.79
N ARG A 208 -11.77 19.01 -8.73
CA ARG A 208 -11.45 20.23 -8.00
C ARG A 208 -10.24 20.98 -8.57
N ILE A 209 -9.49 20.39 -9.50
CA ILE A 209 -8.40 21.07 -10.19
C ILE A 209 -9.01 21.94 -11.28
N GLN A 210 -8.95 23.26 -11.10
CA GLN A 210 -9.47 24.24 -12.05
C GLN A 210 -8.50 24.48 -13.19
N LYS A 211 -7.20 24.59 -12.89
CA LYS A 211 -6.14 24.88 -13.87
C LYS A 211 -4.85 24.17 -13.48
N VAL A 212 -4.09 23.77 -14.48
CA VAL A 212 -2.72 23.27 -14.36
C VAL A 212 -1.83 24.21 -15.15
N VAL A 213 -0.78 24.72 -14.50
CA VAL A 213 0.26 25.54 -15.14
C VAL A 213 1.56 24.76 -15.00
N GLY A 214 2.12 24.33 -16.13
CA GLY A 214 3.46 23.74 -16.17
C GLY A 214 4.51 24.85 -16.04
N GLU A 215 5.52 24.64 -15.24
CA GLU A 215 6.74 25.44 -15.37
C GLU A 215 7.46 24.91 -16.62
N ARG A 216 7.43 25.69 -17.70
CA ARG A 216 8.34 25.44 -18.82
C ARG A 216 9.71 25.95 -18.37
N VAL A 217 10.64 25.05 -18.18
CA VAL A 217 12.08 25.36 -18.16
C VAL A 217 12.53 25.79 -19.57
#